data_4285dd0918fab4a8ba215b6fd967ee35
#
_entry.id   4285dd0918fab4a8ba215b6fd967ee35
#
_cell.length_a   1.000
_cell.length_b   1.000
_cell.length_c   1.000
_cell.angle_alpha   90.00
_cell.angle_beta   90.00
_cell.angle_gamma   90.00
#
_symmetry.space_group_name_H-M   'P 1'
#
loop_
_entity.id
_entity.type
_entity.pdbx_description
1 polymer ?
#
loop_
_entity_poly.entity_id
_entity_poly.type
_entity_poly.pdbx_seq_one_letter_code
_entity_poly.pdbx_strand_id
1 'polypeptide(L)'
;MTTSPHLPTPAAAGGFTRPSFRPNLVAAAVFAALSSLAGTVQAQVVHDYRGTDGSCCHDHNGSDGSNGTDFVGASDSSLNVSIGTGTAVFVDVSGGHGGNSEGSTDPDDPDYNHWGGNGAEGATLGYNLLNSTLRSGGVGLRAASHGGDGGRWAIQSGGRRYGDGGDGHDAGVVVSGTGITAGIYGVWVDSLGGVGQEPSIRDVLPSGDSGRGGNAGAASVNLSYGSSVSVSGSTGQSETAGVLAQSVGGQGGDGYHGGVGGGHSTAGQGGDTGDVSVSIDDSSSVTTNGTGTAGVIARTQGGQGGGAEGGEEGEPAQDVRANRGGNAGHVTVSNAGAITTRGTSSAAILASSLGGRGGDGGAGSWSSGHAGGDGGSASGVSITNSGRIATYGDYSNGIQVRVSGGDGGKGGDGGLSGHSGSGGSGGGVGSLAYDITNSGSIAIAGAGAEDDDGTTGTGSFGIVAQASGGQGGAGAEAAGWFVVGGNGGGGGDGGAGRVTNTGSISTTRDQSGAVIMQSAGGGGGVGGDADSTGLIVSMAVGGRGGVAGDGGDLSLMSSGRIATQGAGSTGVMLQSIGGGGGHGGSAKAAS
;
A
#
# COMPACT_ATOMS: atom_id res chain seq x y z
N MET A 1 44.66 -52.54 -31.34
CA MET A 1 43.93 -51.46 -32.02
C MET A 1 42.49 -51.54 -31.55
N THR A 2 42.17 -50.79 -30.50
CA THR A 2 40.81 -50.66 -30.01
C THR A 2 40.62 -49.16 -29.66
N THR A 3 39.85 -48.50 -30.47
CA THR A 3 39.52 -47.09 -30.35
C THR A 3 38.47 -46.90 -29.25
N SER A 4 38.77 -46.06 -28.20
CA SER A 4 37.84 -45.59 -27.23
C SER A 4 36.93 -44.48 -27.83
N PRO A 5 35.63 -44.46 -27.53
CA PRO A 5 34.78 -43.37 -27.93
C PRO A 5 34.92 -42.18 -26.95
N HIS A 6 35.15 -40.98 -27.49
CA HIS A 6 35.09 -39.71 -26.80
C HIS A 6 33.66 -39.44 -26.28
N LEU A 7 33.53 -39.20 -24.99
CA LEU A 7 32.35 -38.59 -24.37
C LEU A 7 32.32 -37.09 -24.69
N PRO A 8 31.18 -36.51 -25.06
CA PRO A 8 31.07 -35.07 -25.23
C PRO A 8 31.03 -34.37 -23.88
N THR A 9 31.80 -33.29 -23.78
CA THR A 9 31.78 -32.32 -22.69
C THR A 9 30.37 -31.77 -22.46
N PRO A 10 29.90 -31.64 -21.20
CA PRO A 10 28.61 -30.98 -20.92
C PRO A 10 28.71 -29.50 -21.26
N ALA A 11 27.75 -29.02 -22.05
CA ALA A 11 27.55 -27.64 -22.35
C ALA A 11 27.27 -26.86 -21.03
N ALA A 12 27.89 -25.71 -20.90
CA ALA A 12 27.70 -24.80 -19.79
C ALA A 12 26.20 -24.52 -19.59
N ALA A 13 25.74 -24.79 -18.38
CA ALA A 13 24.38 -24.44 -17.95
C ALA A 13 24.22 -22.90 -18.06
N GLY A 14 23.40 -22.47 -19.01
CA GLY A 14 22.97 -21.08 -19.10
C GLY A 14 22.28 -20.69 -17.79
N GLY A 15 22.84 -19.71 -17.13
CA GLY A 15 22.26 -19.14 -15.92
C GLY A 15 20.85 -18.66 -16.22
N PHE A 16 19.88 -19.31 -15.60
CA PHE A 16 18.54 -18.76 -15.45
C PHE A 16 18.66 -17.56 -14.52
N THR A 17 18.74 -16.36 -15.08
CA THR A 17 18.47 -15.14 -14.32
C THR A 17 17.02 -15.24 -13.86
N ARG A 18 16.82 -15.47 -12.56
CA ARG A 18 15.52 -15.31 -11.91
C ARG A 18 15.10 -13.86 -12.14
N PRO A 19 13.91 -13.58 -12.69
CA PRO A 19 13.39 -12.22 -12.67
C PRO A 19 13.25 -11.86 -11.20
N SER A 20 14.03 -10.91 -10.73
CA SER A 20 13.79 -10.25 -9.45
C SER A 20 12.45 -9.55 -9.56
N PHE A 21 11.40 -10.15 -9.02
CA PHE A 21 10.15 -9.48 -8.80
C PHE A 21 10.43 -8.42 -7.72
N ARG A 22 10.67 -7.19 -8.14
CA ARG A 22 10.76 -6.04 -7.25
C ARG A 22 9.33 -5.71 -6.82
N PRO A 23 8.90 -5.94 -5.57
CA PRO A 23 7.57 -5.55 -5.10
C PRO A 23 7.35 -4.03 -5.14
N ASN A 24 8.43 -3.25 -5.24
CA ASN A 24 8.40 -1.80 -5.41
C ASN A 24 7.73 -1.31 -6.71
N LEU A 25 7.49 -2.20 -7.70
CA LEU A 25 6.86 -1.77 -8.96
C LEU A 25 5.38 -1.44 -8.81
N VAL A 26 4.67 -1.97 -7.82
CA VAL A 26 3.23 -1.69 -7.67
C VAL A 26 3.02 -0.38 -6.89
N ALA A 27 3.77 -0.14 -5.83
CA ALA A 27 3.70 1.14 -5.11
C ALA A 27 4.35 2.27 -5.94
N ALA A 28 5.52 2.04 -6.55
CA ALA A 28 6.12 2.98 -7.47
C ALA A 28 5.30 3.16 -8.77
N ALA A 29 4.55 2.15 -9.23
CA ALA A 29 3.64 2.32 -10.36
C ALA A 29 2.39 3.13 -9.98
N VAL A 30 1.92 3.06 -8.75
CA VAL A 30 0.86 3.95 -8.24
C VAL A 30 1.42 5.37 -8.07
N PHE A 31 2.62 5.53 -7.53
CA PHE A 31 3.30 6.84 -7.44
C PHE A 31 3.72 7.38 -8.82
N ALA A 32 4.29 6.56 -9.71
CA ALA A 32 4.64 6.97 -11.06
C ALA A 32 3.40 7.20 -11.96
N ALA A 33 2.30 6.49 -11.74
CA ALA A 33 1.02 6.83 -12.38
C ALA A 33 0.43 8.12 -11.81
N LEU A 34 0.66 8.41 -10.53
CA LEU A 34 0.25 9.67 -9.90
C LEU A 34 1.16 10.84 -10.33
N SER A 35 2.47 10.63 -10.50
CA SER A 35 3.41 11.68 -10.95
C SER A 35 3.50 11.82 -12.47
N SER A 36 3.18 10.80 -13.27
CA SER A 36 3.10 10.93 -14.73
C SER A 36 1.80 11.59 -15.22
N LEU A 37 0.79 11.73 -14.37
CA LEU A 37 -0.32 12.68 -14.56
C LEU A 37 0.10 14.13 -14.26
N ALA A 38 1.33 14.43 -13.89
CA ALA A 38 1.94 15.76 -13.87
C ALA A 38 2.19 16.36 -15.28
N GLY A 39 1.65 15.77 -16.35
CA GLY A 39 1.34 16.51 -17.58
C GLY A 39 0.26 17.52 -17.22
N THR A 40 0.57 18.81 -17.28
CA THR A 40 -0.28 19.99 -17.07
C THR A 40 -1.74 19.65 -16.74
N VAL A 41 -2.05 19.58 -15.43
CA VAL A 41 -3.42 19.42 -14.95
C VAL A 41 -4.20 20.63 -15.47
N GLN A 42 -4.93 20.48 -16.56
CA GLN A 42 -5.86 21.48 -17.00
C GLN A 42 -7.10 21.37 -16.10
N ALA A 43 -7.12 22.14 -15.05
CA ALA A 43 -8.31 22.37 -14.26
C ALA A 43 -8.95 23.68 -14.68
N GLN A 44 -10.26 23.75 -14.73
CA GLN A 44 -10.96 25.00 -15.04
C GLN A 44 -11.18 25.86 -13.79
N VAL A 45 -11.27 25.22 -12.62
CA VAL A 45 -11.28 25.88 -11.30
C VAL A 45 -10.15 25.28 -10.48
N VAL A 46 -9.24 26.12 -10.01
CA VAL A 46 -8.07 25.71 -9.23
C VAL A 46 -8.00 26.53 -7.97
N HIS A 47 -7.93 25.82 -6.85
CA HIS A 47 -7.64 26.38 -5.53
C HIS A 47 -6.29 25.77 -5.09
N ASP A 48 -5.21 26.52 -5.31
CA ASP A 48 -3.83 26.08 -5.04
C ASP A 48 -3.26 26.81 -3.82
N TYR A 49 -3.10 26.08 -2.74
CA TYR A 49 -2.56 26.54 -1.44
C TYR A 49 -1.35 25.69 -1.02
N ARG A 50 -0.64 25.14 -2.00
CA ARG A 50 0.55 24.31 -1.76
C ARG A 50 1.67 25.11 -1.12
N GLY A 51 2.46 24.43 -0.31
CA GLY A 51 3.76 24.91 0.12
C GLY A 51 4.75 25.00 -1.03
N THR A 52 5.84 25.68 -0.81
CA THR A 52 6.96 25.79 -1.77
C THR A 52 8.03 24.76 -1.43
N ASP A 53 8.68 24.23 -2.46
CA ASP A 53 9.81 23.33 -2.30
C ASP A 53 10.98 24.02 -1.59
N GLY A 54 11.72 23.26 -0.80
CA GLY A 54 12.97 23.69 -0.23
C GLY A 54 14.01 23.97 -1.34
N SER A 55 14.88 24.95 -1.12
CA SER A 55 15.92 25.28 -2.07
C SER A 55 17.13 24.37 -1.90
N CYS A 56 17.76 24.02 -3.03
CA CYS A 56 19.07 23.40 -3.07
C CYS A 56 20.18 24.47 -2.94
N CYS A 57 21.22 24.17 -2.23
CA CYS A 57 22.35 25.07 -2.00
C CYS A 57 23.67 24.39 -2.31
N HIS A 58 24.56 25.09 -3.00
CA HIS A 58 25.89 24.58 -3.34
C HIS A 58 26.81 24.49 -2.11
N ASP A 59 26.59 25.33 -1.10
CA ASP A 59 27.47 25.44 0.08
C ASP A 59 26.68 25.40 1.41
N HIS A 60 25.44 24.87 1.46
CA HIS A 60 24.59 24.87 2.65
C HIS A 60 23.68 23.64 2.72
N ASN A 61 23.07 23.41 3.88
CA ASN A 61 22.01 22.42 4.03
C ASN A 61 20.88 22.66 3.04
N GLY A 62 20.28 21.60 2.52
CA GLY A 62 19.00 21.72 1.85
C GLY A 62 17.98 22.35 2.83
N SER A 63 17.20 23.32 2.38
CA SER A 63 16.17 23.90 3.23
C SER A 63 14.93 22.98 3.25
N ASP A 64 14.22 22.99 4.37
CA ASP A 64 12.91 22.34 4.42
C ASP A 64 11.98 22.98 3.39
N GLY A 65 11.01 22.21 2.89
CA GLY A 65 9.88 22.75 2.16
C GLY A 65 9.01 23.64 3.06
N SER A 66 8.10 24.41 2.52
CA SER A 66 7.09 25.11 3.31
C SER A 66 5.78 24.35 3.36
N ASN A 67 5.09 24.42 4.50
CA ASN A 67 3.80 23.76 4.68
C ASN A 67 2.75 24.32 3.70
N GLY A 68 1.77 23.50 3.36
CA GLY A 68 0.55 23.93 2.73
C GLY A 68 -0.21 24.91 3.64
N THR A 69 -1.23 25.54 3.11
CA THR A 69 -2.10 26.44 3.88
C THR A 69 -3.47 25.82 4.03
N ASP A 70 -4.02 25.81 5.25
CA ASP A 70 -5.36 25.30 5.55
C ASP A 70 -6.43 25.93 4.66
N PHE A 71 -7.27 25.09 4.10
CA PHE A 71 -8.39 25.45 3.25
C PHE A 71 -9.67 24.78 3.76
N VAL A 72 -10.23 25.34 4.83
CA VAL A 72 -11.36 24.74 5.54
C VAL A 72 -12.61 25.62 5.42
N GLY A 73 -13.75 24.97 5.12
CA GLY A 73 -15.04 25.63 5.03
C GLY A 73 -15.25 26.46 3.75
N ALA A 74 -14.33 26.38 2.80
CA ALA A 74 -14.51 26.99 1.50
C ALA A 74 -15.58 26.27 0.67
N SER A 75 -16.30 27.03 -0.15
CA SER A 75 -17.36 26.47 -0.97
C SER A 75 -17.47 27.18 -2.31
N ASP A 76 -17.67 26.39 -3.37
CA ASP A 76 -18.12 26.86 -4.66
C ASP A 76 -19.56 26.43 -4.91
N SER A 77 -20.33 27.28 -5.52
CA SER A 77 -21.72 27.00 -5.82
C SER A 77 -22.10 27.43 -7.24
N SER A 78 -23.06 26.69 -7.81
CA SER A 78 -23.62 26.99 -9.14
C SER A 78 -22.58 27.01 -10.25
N LEU A 79 -21.49 26.25 -10.11
CA LEU A 79 -20.50 26.08 -11.16
C LEU A 79 -21.10 25.29 -12.33
N ASN A 80 -20.75 25.70 -13.55
CA ASN A 80 -21.02 24.94 -14.75
C ASN A 80 -19.72 24.80 -15.54
N VAL A 81 -18.99 23.71 -15.27
CA VAL A 81 -17.66 23.47 -15.80
C VAL A 81 -17.72 22.32 -16.81
N SER A 82 -17.16 22.53 -18.00
CA SER A 82 -17.04 21.49 -19.02
C SER A 82 -15.67 21.56 -19.69
N ILE A 83 -14.88 20.49 -19.53
CA ILE A 83 -13.54 20.36 -20.11
C ILE A 83 -13.37 19.01 -20.83
N GLY A 84 -12.60 18.99 -21.91
CA GLY A 84 -12.36 17.77 -22.69
C GLY A 84 -11.50 16.74 -21.96
N THR A 85 -10.46 17.20 -21.29
CA THR A 85 -9.50 16.37 -20.51
C THR A 85 -9.04 17.12 -19.26
N GLY A 86 -8.43 16.44 -18.31
CA GLY A 86 -7.94 17.04 -17.07
C GLY A 86 -8.94 17.00 -15.92
N THR A 87 -8.80 17.90 -14.95
CA THR A 87 -9.63 17.98 -13.75
C THR A 87 -10.54 19.20 -13.80
N ALA A 88 -11.86 19.03 -13.64
CA ALA A 88 -12.77 20.15 -13.71
C ALA A 88 -12.62 21.11 -12.50
N VAL A 89 -12.52 20.57 -11.28
CA VAL A 89 -12.22 21.33 -10.05
C VAL A 89 -11.07 20.65 -9.33
N PHE A 90 -10.04 21.42 -8.99
CA PHE A 90 -8.86 20.93 -8.27
C PHE A 90 -8.58 21.81 -7.05
N VAL A 91 -8.46 21.18 -5.89
CA VAL A 91 -8.10 21.84 -4.61
C VAL A 91 -6.86 21.12 -4.07
N ASP A 92 -5.79 21.87 -3.82
CA ASP A 92 -4.50 21.33 -3.38
C ASP A 92 -3.92 22.16 -2.24
N VAL A 93 -3.65 21.49 -1.12
CA VAL A 93 -3.04 22.09 0.08
C VAL A 93 -1.76 21.34 0.48
N SER A 94 -1.11 20.70 -0.47
CA SER A 94 0.09 19.88 -0.23
C SER A 94 1.28 20.70 0.27
N GLY A 95 2.16 20.09 1.07
CA GLY A 95 3.44 20.66 1.48
C GLY A 95 4.47 20.61 0.35
N GLY A 96 5.47 21.48 0.41
CA GLY A 96 6.60 21.48 -0.52
C GLY A 96 7.63 20.40 -0.18
N HIS A 97 8.37 19.95 -1.19
CA HIS A 97 9.47 18.99 -1.01
C HIS A 97 10.65 19.61 -0.28
N GLY A 98 11.42 18.84 0.47
CA GLY A 98 12.68 19.24 1.05
C GLY A 98 13.74 19.50 -0.03
N GLY A 99 14.56 20.53 0.14
CA GLY A 99 15.65 20.85 -0.77
C GLY A 99 16.78 19.82 -0.66
N ASN A 100 17.40 19.48 -1.79
CA ASN A 100 18.60 18.67 -1.79
C ASN A 100 19.81 19.51 -1.30
N SER A 101 20.82 18.88 -0.69
CA SER A 101 22.09 19.51 -0.43
C SER A 101 23.17 18.92 -1.34
N GLU A 102 24.10 19.77 -1.81
CA GLU A 102 25.32 19.36 -2.49
C GLU A 102 26.48 19.65 -1.54
N GLY A 103 26.97 18.65 -0.80
CA GLY A 103 28.09 18.78 0.11
C GLY A 103 29.43 18.79 -0.64
N SER A 104 30.50 19.36 -0.01
CA SER A 104 31.87 19.24 -0.48
C SER A 104 32.43 17.83 -0.25
N THR A 105 33.31 17.37 -1.15
CA THR A 105 34.06 16.11 -0.97
C THR A 105 35.31 16.28 -0.13
N ASP A 106 35.69 17.52 0.24
CA ASP A 106 36.86 17.83 1.01
C ASP A 106 36.54 17.84 2.52
N PRO A 107 37.17 16.96 3.34
CA PRO A 107 36.92 16.89 4.77
C PRO A 107 37.29 18.15 5.55
N ASP A 108 38.19 18.97 5.00
CA ASP A 108 38.63 20.22 5.61
C ASP A 108 37.76 21.42 5.22
N ASP A 109 36.78 21.21 4.34
CA ASP A 109 35.83 22.23 3.93
C ASP A 109 34.75 22.41 5.00
N PRO A 110 34.43 23.64 5.45
CA PRO A 110 33.31 23.87 6.37
C PRO A 110 31.96 23.36 5.82
N ASP A 111 31.84 23.20 4.51
CA ASP A 111 30.64 22.74 3.82
C ASP A 111 30.55 21.21 3.69
N TYR A 112 31.46 20.47 4.34
CA TYR A 112 31.52 19.01 4.37
C TYR A 112 30.31 18.35 5.07
N ASN A 113 29.49 19.12 5.75
CA ASN A 113 28.49 18.64 6.73
C ASN A 113 27.07 19.14 6.46
N HIS A 114 26.55 18.99 5.24
CA HIS A 114 25.21 19.47 4.90
C HIS A 114 24.15 18.37 4.88
N TRP A 115 22.89 18.69 5.15
CA TRP A 115 21.76 17.79 5.32
C TRP A 115 20.71 18.06 4.25
N GLY A 116 20.01 17.02 3.78
CA GLY A 116 18.80 17.19 3.00
C GLY A 116 17.70 17.83 3.86
N GLY A 117 16.94 18.75 3.30
CA GLY A 117 15.80 19.36 3.97
C GLY A 117 14.67 18.35 4.15
N ASN A 118 13.86 18.53 5.19
CA ASN A 118 12.64 17.73 5.36
C ASN A 118 11.56 18.16 4.37
N GLY A 119 10.73 17.22 3.95
CA GLY A 119 9.47 17.51 3.30
C GLY A 119 8.55 18.26 4.26
N ALA A 120 7.83 19.23 3.75
CA ALA A 120 6.89 20.00 4.55
C ALA A 120 5.54 19.27 4.69
N GLU A 121 4.82 19.62 5.73
CA GLU A 121 3.48 19.08 5.96
C GLU A 121 2.49 19.63 4.94
N GLY A 122 1.53 18.81 4.51
CA GLY A 122 0.30 19.26 3.88
C GLY A 122 -0.50 20.13 4.85
N ALA A 123 -1.69 20.50 4.47
CA ALA A 123 -2.58 21.27 5.33
C ALA A 123 -3.97 20.65 5.34
N THR A 124 -4.81 21.03 6.29
CA THR A 124 -6.17 20.54 6.39
C THR A 124 -7.04 21.13 5.27
N LEU A 125 -7.73 20.24 4.54
CA LEU A 125 -8.62 20.57 3.44
C LEU A 125 -10.07 20.24 3.80
N GLY A 126 -10.96 21.23 3.70
CA GLY A 126 -12.40 21.04 3.81
C GLY A 126 -13.12 21.86 2.73
N TYR A 127 -13.60 21.20 1.67
CA TYR A 127 -14.20 21.87 0.51
C TYR A 127 -15.65 21.42 0.27
N ASN A 128 -16.50 22.37 -0.07
CA ASN A 128 -17.90 22.13 -0.37
C ASN A 128 -18.21 22.52 -1.82
N LEU A 129 -18.75 21.60 -2.61
CA LEU A 129 -19.24 21.82 -3.96
C LEU A 129 -20.77 21.73 -3.97
N LEU A 130 -21.43 22.85 -4.24
CA LEU A 130 -22.87 22.99 -4.05
C LEU A 130 -23.57 23.29 -5.39
N ASN A 131 -24.68 22.61 -5.66
CA ASN A 131 -25.61 22.90 -6.77
C ASN A 131 -24.90 23.16 -8.11
N SER A 132 -23.92 22.36 -8.45
CA SER A 132 -23.00 22.54 -9.57
C SER A 132 -23.16 21.46 -10.63
N THR A 133 -22.62 21.71 -11.81
CA THR A 133 -22.52 20.70 -12.88
C THR A 133 -21.10 20.66 -13.40
N LEU A 134 -20.44 19.51 -13.26
CA LEU A 134 -19.10 19.28 -13.74
C LEU A 134 -19.11 18.21 -14.84
N ARG A 135 -18.40 18.50 -15.93
CA ARG A 135 -18.15 17.55 -17.03
C ARG A 135 -16.67 17.53 -17.36
N SER A 136 -16.05 16.37 -17.30
CA SER A 136 -14.63 16.18 -17.62
C SER A 136 -14.38 14.85 -18.32
N GLY A 137 -13.54 14.82 -19.32
CA GLY A 137 -13.00 13.56 -19.85
C GLY A 137 -11.96 12.90 -18.94
N GLY A 138 -11.51 13.59 -17.88
CA GLY A 138 -10.62 13.10 -16.83
C GLY A 138 -11.32 13.01 -15.49
N VAL A 139 -10.95 13.89 -14.55
CA VAL A 139 -11.46 13.92 -13.16
C VAL A 139 -12.49 15.04 -12.99
N GLY A 140 -13.60 14.75 -12.34
CA GLY A 140 -14.61 15.75 -12.04
C GLY A 140 -14.15 16.72 -10.93
N LEU A 141 -13.90 16.19 -9.74
CA LEU A 141 -13.39 16.94 -8.58
C LEU A 141 -12.21 16.19 -7.97
N ARG A 142 -11.09 16.88 -7.75
CA ARG A 142 -9.95 16.37 -7.00
C ARG A 142 -9.63 17.29 -5.81
N ALA A 143 -9.41 16.70 -4.65
CA ALA A 143 -8.97 17.39 -3.44
C ALA A 143 -7.79 16.63 -2.84
N ALA A 144 -6.67 17.31 -2.59
CA ALA A 144 -5.42 16.71 -2.18
C ALA A 144 -4.77 17.43 -1.01
N SER A 145 -4.33 16.65 -0.01
CA SER A 145 -3.44 17.10 1.07
C SER A 145 -2.28 16.12 1.16
N HIS A 146 -1.14 16.49 0.59
CA HIS A 146 0.04 15.65 0.57
C HIS A 146 1.17 16.25 1.39
N GLY A 147 1.91 15.44 2.14
CA GLY A 147 3.20 15.80 2.66
C GLY A 147 4.24 15.85 1.55
N GLY A 148 5.18 16.77 1.60
CA GLY A 148 6.31 16.83 0.68
C GLY A 148 7.32 15.72 0.96
N ASP A 149 8.04 15.28 -0.07
CA ASP A 149 9.12 14.31 0.10
C ASP A 149 10.34 14.97 0.77
N GLY A 150 11.13 14.19 1.52
CA GLY A 150 12.40 14.62 2.06
C GLY A 150 13.43 14.93 0.97
N GLY A 151 14.37 15.82 1.24
CA GLY A 151 15.48 16.17 0.34
C GLY A 151 16.61 15.15 0.41
N ARG A 152 17.31 14.94 -0.73
CA ARG A 152 18.49 14.08 -0.83
C ARG A 152 19.75 14.82 -0.36
N TRP A 153 20.69 14.04 0.12
CA TRP A 153 22.02 14.55 0.45
C TRP A 153 23.09 13.87 -0.41
N ALA A 154 24.11 14.65 -0.79
CA ALA A 154 25.12 14.22 -1.76
C ALA A 154 26.52 14.03 -1.16
N ILE A 155 26.83 13.56 -0.01
CA ILE A 155 28.18 13.17 0.47
C ILE A 155 28.43 13.43 1.98
N GLN A 156 28.79 12.44 2.67
CA GLN A 156 29.83 11.97 3.59
C GLN A 156 29.85 12.33 5.07
N SER A 157 30.16 11.27 5.79
CA SER A 157 30.75 11.00 7.11
C SER A 157 30.14 11.68 8.34
N GLY A 158 29.57 10.84 9.21
CA GLY A 158 29.38 11.14 10.63
C GLY A 158 27.95 11.39 11.06
N GLY A 159 27.16 10.33 11.26
CA GLY A 159 25.99 10.34 12.15
C GLY A 159 24.81 11.22 11.73
N ARG A 160 24.34 11.18 10.47
CA ARG A 160 23.43 12.17 9.92
C ARG A 160 22.13 11.59 9.40
N ARG A 161 21.10 12.43 9.28
CA ARG A 161 19.78 12.07 8.78
C ARG A 161 19.56 12.61 7.38
N TYR A 162 18.95 11.76 6.54
CA TYR A 162 18.33 12.18 5.29
C TYR A 162 16.98 12.82 5.59
N GLY A 163 16.46 13.67 4.70
CA GLY A 163 15.21 14.38 4.93
C GLY A 163 14.03 13.44 5.17
N ASP A 164 13.30 13.69 6.23
CA ASP A 164 12.03 13.02 6.50
C ASP A 164 10.97 13.48 5.49
N GLY A 165 10.04 12.62 5.11
CA GLY A 165 8.82 12.99 4.40
C GLY A 165 7.90 13.77 5.32
N GLY A 166 7.25 14.82 4.81
CA GLY A 166 6.25 15.59 5.53
C GLY A 166 4.94 14.82 5.70
N ASP A 167 4.17 15.16 6.72
CA ASP A 167 2.86 14.55 6.95
C ASP A 167 1.81 15.12 5.97
N GLY A 168 0.93 14.27 5.44
CA GLY A 168 -0.34 14.68 4.84
C GLY A 168 -1.37 14.93 5.94
N HIS A 169 -2.25 15.91 5.74
CA HIS A 169 -3.30 16.25 6.68
C HIS A 169 -4.69 15.82 6.18
N ASP A 170 -5.71 16.07 6.98
CA ASP A 170 -7.08 15.67 6.65
C ASP A 170 -7.57 16.33 5.37
N ALA A 171 -8.17 15.56 4.48
CA ALA A 171 -8.80 16.02 3.25
C ALA A 171 -10.27 15.60 3.21
N GLY A 172 -11.18 16.59 3.15
CA GLY A 172 -12.61 16.33 3.16
C GLY A 172 -13.36 17.10 2.08
N VAL A 173 -14.33 16.44 1.44
CA VAL A 173 -15.18 17.03 0.41
C VAL A 173 -16.64 16.72 0.68
N VAL A 174 -17.48 17.75 0.61
CA VAL A 174 -18.93 17.64 0.55
C VAL A 174 -19.42 18.03 -0.84
N VAL A 175 -20.11 17.13 -1.51
CA VAL A 175 -20.75 17.36 -2.81
C VAL A 175 -22.26 17.33 -2.59
N SER A 176 -22.91 18.46 -2.82
CA SER A 176 -24.33 18.62 -2.50
C SER A 176 -25.12 19.17 -3.69
N GLY A 177 -26.21 18.52 -4.07
CA GLY A 177 -27.07 18.94 -5.17
C GLY A 177 -26.35 19.02 -6.52
N THR A 178 -25.27 18.29 -6.72
CA THR A 178 -24.31 18.48 -7.81
C THR A 178 -24.28 17.28 -8.75
N GLY A 179 -24.26 17.57 -10.08
CA GLY A 179 -24.06 16.57 -11.13
C GLY A 179 -22.62 16.51 -11.61
N ILE A 180 -21.96 15.35 -11.52
CA ILE A 180 -20.59 15.14 -12.00
C ILE A 180 -20.60 14.06 -13.08
N THR A 181 -20.05 14.39 -14.27
CA THR A 181 -19.79 13.41 -15.33
C THR A 181 -18.29 13.42 -15.62
N ALA A 182 -17.64 12.27 -15.49
CA ALA A 182 -16.19 12.16 -15.63
C ALA A 182 -15.77 10.94 -16.46
N GLY A 183 -14.54 10.99 -16.97
CA GLY A 183 -13.95 9.88 -17.73
C GLY A 183 -13.20 8.89 -16.84
N ILE A 184 -12.56 9.36 -15.76
CA ILE A 184 -11.65 8.55 -14.92
C ILE A 184 -12.16 8.48 -13.49
N TYR A 185 -12.21 9.61 -12.77
CA TYR A 185 -12.75 9.71 -11.41
C TYR A 185 -13.81 10.79 -11.34
N GLY A 186 -14.96 10.48 -10.74
CA GLY A 186 -15.98 11.48 -10.45
C GLY A 186 -15.53 12.44 -9.36
N VAL A 187 -15.26 11.88 -8.18
CA VAL A 187 -14.70 12.58 -7.02
C VAL A 187 -13.46 11.82 -6.55
N TRP A 188 -12.35 12.55 -6.38
CA TRP A 188 -11.09 12.00 -5.88
C TRP A 188 -10.58 12.83 -4.71
N VAL A 189 -10.47 12.19 -3.53
CA VAL A 189 -9.93 12.80 -2.31
C VAL A 189 -8.77 11.95 -1.82
N ASP A 190 -7.63 12.59 -1.62
CA ASP A 190 -6.45 11.91 -1.13
C ASP A 190 -5.70 12.70 -0.04
N SER A 191 -5.26 11.96 0.99
CA SER A 191 -4.26 12.38 1.94
C SER A 191 -3.07 11.44 1.84
N LEU A 192 -1.89 11.98 1.53
CA LEU A 192 -0.67 11.18 1.32
C LEU A 192 0.46 11.71 2.20
N GLY A 193 1.17 10.82 2.89
CA GLY A 193 2.45 11.14 3.53
C GLY A 193 3.58 11.21 2.49
N GLY A 194 4.51 12.13 2.67
CA GLY A 194 5.70 12.27 1.83
C GLY A 194 6.69 11.12 2.05
N VAL A 195 7.53 10.86 1.06
CA VAL A 195 8.54 9.79 1.10
C VAL A 195 9.78 10.27 1.86
N GLY A 196 10.29 9.46 2.78
CA GLY A 196 11.61 9.63 3.38
C GLY A 196 12.70 9.30 2.36
N GLN A 197 13.79 10.07 2.37
CA GLN A 197 14.86 9.87 1.40
C GLN A 197 15.86 8.80 1.82
N GLU A 198 16.44 8.18 0.82
CA GLU A 198 17.50 7.18 0.92
C GLU A 198 18.85 7.77 0.49
N PRO A 199 19.99 7.20 0.95
CA PRO A 199 21.31 7.55 0.45
C PRO A 199 21.44 7.26 -1.05
N SER A 200 22.14 8.13 -1.78
CA SER A 200 22.48 7.82 -3.17
C SER A 200 23.70 6.89 -3.25
N ILE A 201 23.66 5.90 -4.16
CA ILE A 201 24.72 4.89 -4.37
C ILE A 201 26.11 5.50 -4.68
N ARG A 202 26.19 6.80 -4.94
CA ARG A 202 27.44 7.51 -5.24
C ARG A 202 28.23 7.94 -4.01
N ASP A 203 27.68 7.78 -2.83
CA ASP A 203 28.28 8.28 -1.60
C ASP A 203 29.30 7.27 -1.05
N VAL A 204 30.57 7.64 -1.05
CA VAL A 204 31.69 6.74 -0.76
C VAL A 204 31.75 6.27 0.70
N LEU A 205 31.05 6.90 1.65
CA LEU A 205 30.94 6.49 3.06
C LEU A 205 29.64 7.02 3.73
N PRO A 206 28.45 6.58 3.38
CA PRO A 206 27.26 7.02 4.11
C PRO A 206 27.21 6.35 5.49
N SER A 207 27.22 7.13 6.53
CA SER A 207 26.84 6.72 7.89
C SER A 207 25.74 7.66 8.35
N GLY A 208 24.49 7.35 8.08
CA GLY A 208 23.38 8.18 8.49
C GLY A 208 22.07 7.43 8.47
N ASP A 209 21.12 7.88 9.30
CA ASP A 209 19.77 7.34 9.31
C ASP A 209 19.00 7.88 8.09
N SER A 210 18.31 7.02 7.39
CA SER A 210 17.44 7.38 6.29
C SER A 210 16.17 8.08 6.79
N GLY A 211 15.59 8.94 5.94
CA GLY A 211 14.39 9.69 6.26
C GLY A 211 13.18 8.78 6.52
N ARG A 212 12.32 9.18 7.44
CA ARG A 212 11.05 8.52 7.70
C ARG A 212 10.03 8.90 6.65
N GLY A 213 9.13 8.00 6.31
CA GLY A 213 7.92 8.35 5.58
C GLY A 213 6.98 9.17 6.44
N GLY A 214 6.37 10.22 5.88
CA GLY A 214 5.36 11.02 6.54
C GLY A 214 4.06 10.25 6.74
N ASN A 215 3.30 10.59 7.78
CA ASN A 215 1.97 10.03 7.99
C ASN A 215 0.97 10.66 7.00
N ALA A 216 -0.14 9.98 6.74
CA ALA A 216 -1.28 10.57 6.03
C ALA A 216 -2.40 10.89 7.01
N GLY A 217 -3.12 11.99 6.78
CA GLY A 217 -4.34 12.33 7.49
C GLY A 217 -5.56 11.55 7.01
N ALA A 218 -6.73 11.88 7.51
CA ALA A 218 -7.99 11.26 7.10
C ALA A 218 -8.43 11.75 5.71
N ALA A 219 -9.17 10.89 4.98
CA ALA A 219 -9.79 11.29 3.71
C ALA A 219 -11.32 11.05 3.76
N SER A 220 -12.12 12.05 3.38
CA SER A 220 -13.57 11.94 3.47
C SER A 220 -14.31 12.48 2.25
N VAL A 221 -15.37 11.77 1.84
CA VAL A 221 -16.30 12.19 0.79
C VAL A 221 -17.74 12.06 1.28
N ASN A 222 -18.51 13.13 1.15
CA ASN A 222 -19.95 13.11 1.43
C ASN A 222 -20.74 13.56 0.19
N LEU A 223 -21.53 12.65 -0.38
CA LEU A 223 -22.48 12.95 -1.46
C LEU A 223 -23.89 13.13 -0.85
N SER A 224 -24.50 14.28 -1.06
CA SER A 224 -25.77 14.63 -0.43
C SER A 224 -26.70 15.44 -1.34
N TYR A 225 -27.97 15.53 -0.93
CA TYR A 225 -28.99 16.36 -1.58
C TYR A 225 -29.15 16.11 -3.09
N GLY A 226 -29.24 14.85 -3.47
CA GLY A 226 -29.47 14.47 -4.87
C GLY A 226 -28.23 14.60 -5.77
N SER A 227 -27.07 14.54 -5.20
CA SER A 227 -25.82 14.51 -5.99
C SER A 227 -25.74 13.27 -6.87
N SER A 228 -25.30 13.47 -8.11
CA SER A 228 -25.15 12.37 -9.06
C SER A 228 -23.74 12.33 -9.65
N VAL A 229 -23.09 11.18 -9.55
CA VAL A 229 -21.76 10.96 -10.11
C VAL A 229 -21.86 9.89 -11.20
N SER A 230 -21.42 10.21 -12.41
CA SER A 230 -21.39 9.30 -13.55
C SER A 230 -19.98 9.21 -14.13
N VAL A 231 -19.42 7.99 -14.22
CA VAL A 231 -18.09 7.77 -14.79
C VAL A 231 -18.18 6.78 -15.93
N SER A 232 -17.64 7.16 -17.09
CA SER A 232 -17.64 6.29 -18.27
C SER A 232 -16.53 5.23 -18.24
N GLY A 233 -15.49 5.42 -17.45
CA GLY A 233 -14.27 4.64 -17.48
C GLY A 233 -13.42 4.98 -18.72
N SER A 234 -12.11 4.89 -18.59
CA SER A 234 -11.18 5.09 -19.70
C SER A 234 -10.44 3.79 -20.00
N THR A 235 -10.41 3.39 -21.26
CA THR A 235 -9.58 2.26 -21.70
C THR A 235 -8.11 2.59 -21.52
N GLY A 236 -7.38 1.76 -20.77
CA GLY A 236 -5.94 1.92 -20.55
C GLY A 236 -5.53 2.50 -19.20
N GLN A 237 -6.47 2.85 -18.30
CA GLN A 237 -6.18 3.18 -16.91
C GLN A 237 -6.30 1.93 -16.03
N SER A 238 -5.39 1.77 -15.08
CA SER A 238 -5.38 0.60 -14.18
C SER A 238 -6.46 0.66 -13.11
N GLU A 239 -6.98 1.84 -12.80
CA GLU A 239 -8.01 2.05 -11.77
C GLU A 239 -8.85 3.27 -12.14
N THR A 240 -10.16 3.14 -12.06
CA THR A 240 -11.14 4.21 -12.29
C THR A 240 -12.30 4.04 -11.32
N ALA A 241 -12.93 5.13 -10.88
CA ALA A 241 -14.04 5.05 -9.92
C ALA A 241 -15.01 6.22 -10.01
N GLY A 242 -16.24 5.99 -9.56
CA GLY A 242 -17.18 7.07 -9.26
C GLY A 242 -16.66 7.97 -8.15
N VAL A 243 -16.27 7.36 -7.03
CA VAL A 243 -15.67 8.02 -5.87
C VAL A 243 -14.40 7.27 -5.47
N LEU A 244 -13.28 8.00 -5.32
CA LEU A 244 -12.06 7.52 -4.71
C LEU A 244 -11.75 8.36 -3.47
N ALA A 245 -11.66 7.72 -2.30
CA ALA A 245 -11.15 8.31 -1.08
C ALA A 245 -9.99 7.45 -0.55
N GLN A 246 -8.83 8.06 -0.30
CA GLN A 246 -7.67 7.31 0.14
C GLN A 246 -6.79 8.08 1.14
N SER A 247 -6.20 7.32 2.06
CA SER A 247 -5.15 7.76 2.97
C SER A 247 -3.97 6.80 2.84
N VAL A 248 -2.78 7.30 2.45
CA VAL A 248 -1.60 6.47 2.19
C VAL A 248 -0.39 7.07 2.91
N GLY A 249 0.21 6.31 3.83
CA GLY A 249 1.44 6.69 4.50
C GLY A 249 2.64 6.69 3.56
N GLY A 250 3.57 7.60 3.76
CA GLY A 250 4.81 7.70 3.01
C GLY A 250 5.74 6.52 3.27
N GLN A 251 6.57 6.18 2.30
CA GLN A 251 7.59 5.14 2.47
C GLN A 251 8.78 5.68 3.26
N GLY A 252 9.37 4.87 4.14
CA GLY A 252 10.67 5.15 4.75
C GLY A 252 11.79 4.92 3.74
N GLY A 253 12.83 5.74 3.78
CA GLY A 253 14.02 5.60 2.94
C GLY A 253 14.82 4.34 3.32
N ASP A 254 15.38 3.65 2.33
CA ASP A 254 16.25 2.50 2.54
C ASP A 254 17.59 2.94 3.15
N GLY A 255 18.14 2.13 4.06
CA GLY A 255 19.46 2.35 4.63
C GLY A 255 20.55 1.79 3.72
N TYR A 256 21.70 2.47 3.69
CA TYR A 256 22.87 2.02 2.93
C TYR A 256 24.14 2.06 3.81
N HIS A 257 25.03 1.11 3.64
CA HIS A 257 26.35 1.10 4.25
C HIS A 257 27.43 0.97 3.18
N GLY A 258 28.28 1.96 3.08
CA GLY A 258 29.40 2.01 2.14
C GLY A 258 30.75 1.76 2.83
N GLY A 259 31.35 0.59 2.63
CA GLY A 259 32.74 0.33 2.88
C GLY A 259 33.15 -0.09 4.29
N VAL A 260 34.42 -0.56 4.41
CA VAL A 260 35.03 -1.08 5.65
C VAL A 260 35.27 0.06 6.65
N GLY A 261 34.58 0.02 7.79
CA GLY A 261 34.80 0.96 8.91
C GLY A 261 33.76 2.09 9.04
N GLY A 262 32.69 2.10 8.24
CA GLY A 262 31.56 3.00 8.39
C GLY A 262 30.70 2.70 9.61
N GLY A 263 29.92 3.68 10.09
CA GLY A 263 28.96 3.51 11.19
C GLY A 263 27.69 2.78 10.75
N HIS A 264 26.88 2.38 11.71
CA HIS A 264 25.57 1.77 11.44
C HIS A 264 24.61 2.81 10.83
N SER A 265 23.79 2.38 9.86
CA SER A 265 22.68 3.14 9.32
C SER A 265 21.36 2.54 9.79
N THR A 266 20.37 3.38 10.03
CA THR A 266 18.99 2.94 10.30
C THR A 266 18.11 3.36 9.14
N ALA A 267 17.41 2.43 8.52
CA ALA A 267 16.42 2.73 7.50
C ALA A 267 15.24 3.53 8.07
N GLY A 268 14.52 4.26 7.23
CA GLY A 268 13.36 5.04 7.63
C GLY A 268 12.14 4.18 7.97
N GLN A 269 11.34 4.63 8.91
CA GLN A 269 10.05 4.00 9.23
C GLN A 269 9.02 4.37 8.18
N GLY A 270 8.11 3.45 7.81
CA GLY A 270 6.93 3.76 6.99
C GLY A 270 5.90 4.59 7.77
N GLY A 271 5.27 5.58 7.12
CA GLY A 271 4.25 6.44 7.71
C GLY A 271 2.92 5.70 7.97
N ASP A 272 2.27 6.07 9.05
CA ASP A 272 0.93 5.59 9.39
C ASP A 272 -0.15 6.34 8.59
N THR A 273 -1.40 5.85 8.54
CA THR A 273 -2.50 6.53 7.85
C THR A 273 -3.61 6.95 8.79
N GLY A 274 -4.33 8.03 8.42
CA GLY A 274 -5.62 8.36 9.00
C GLY A 274 -6.75 7.48 8.46
N ASP A 275 -7.96 7.74 8.96
CA ASP A 275 -9.16 7.00 8.59
C ASP A 275 -9.73 7.50 7.25
N VAL A 276 -10.46 6.61 6.54
CA VAL A 276 -11.16 6.97 5.31
C VAL A 276 -12.67 6.81 5.49
N SER A 277 -13.43 7.81 5.06
CA SER A 277 -14.88 7.75 5.12
C SER A 277 -15.55 8.19 3.81
N VAL A 278 -16.55 7.41 3.36
CA VAL A 278 -17.41 7.77 2.24
C VAL A 278 -18.87 7.64 2.67
N SER A 279 -19.65 8.70 2.47
CA SER A 279 -21.09 8.73 2.76
C SER A 279 -21.87 9.13 1.51
N ILE A 280 -22.92 8.37 1.19
CA ILE A 280 -23.85 8.63 0.09
C ILE A 280 -25.25 8.62 0.67
N ASP A 281 -25.95 9.76 0.64
CA ASP A 281 -27.31 9.86 1.15
C ASP A 281 -28.34 9.18 0.26
N ASP A 282 -29.57 9.07 0.72
CA ASP A 282 -30.67 8.34 0.07
C ASP A 282 -31.14 8.95 -1.26
N SER A 283 -30.85 10.22 -1.47
CA SER A 283 -31.19 10.97 -2.70
C SER A 283 -30.08 10.94 -3.75
N SER A 284 -28.86 10.54 -3.37
CA SER A 284 -27.66 10.61 -4.22
C SER A 284 -27.38 9.29 -4.95
N SER A 285 -26.60 9.38 -6.03
CA SER A 285 -26.28 8.21 -6.85
C SER A 285 -24.88 8.23 -7.46
N VAL A 286 -24.32 7.02 -7.63
CA VAL A 286 -23.07 6.77 -8.33
C VAL A 286 -23.32 5.74 -9.44
N THR A 287 -22.95 6.06 -10.68
CA THR A 287 -23.07 5.17 -11.83
C THR A 287 -21.75 5.08 -12.58
N THR A 288 -21.29 3.85 -12.85
CA THR A 288 -20.07 3.61 -13.64
C THR A 288 -20.31 2.64 -14.78
N ASN A 289 -19.67 2.85 -15.93
CA ASN A 289 -19.91 2.06 -17.16
C ASN A 289 -18.65 1.40 -17.75
N GLY A 290 -17.43 1.72 -17.27
CA GLY A 290 -16.19 1.17 -17.83
C GLY A 290 -15.76 -0.14 -17.18
N THR A 291 -15.01 -0.98 -17.90
CA THR A 291 -14.32 -2.15 -17.35
C THR A 291 -13.33 -1.73 -16.28
N GLY A 292 -13.29 -2.44 -15.15
CA GLY A 292 -12.43 -2.10 -14.01
C GLY A 292 -12.82 -0.81 -13.28
N THR A 293 -14.02 -0.24 -13.57
CA THR A 293 -14.47 1.02 -12.99
C THR A 293 -15.36 0.78 -11.79
N ALA A 294 -14.83 0.95 -10.58
CA ALA A 294 -15.59 0.78 -9.35
C ALA A 294 -16.61 1.91 -9.12
N GLY A 295 -17.67 1.63 -8.38
CA GLY A 295 -18.59 2.67 -7.90
C GLY A 295 -17.89 3.56 -6.86
N VAL A 296 -17.42 2.95 -5.79
CA VAL A 296 -16.68 3.58 -4.67
C VAL A 296 -15.41 2.79 -4.39
N ILE A 297 -14.29 3.49 -4.29
CA ILE A 297 -13.03 2.98 -3.74
C ILE A 297 -12.72 3.76 -2.47
N ALA A 298 -12.62 3.07 -1.34
CA ALA A 298 -12.23 3.65 -0.06
C ALA A 298 -11.06 2.83 0.51
N ARG A 299 -9.89 3.45 0.71
CA ARG A 299 -8.71 2.68 1.14
C ARG A 299 -7.78 3.44 2.06
N THR A 300 -7.18 2.69 2.99
CA THR A 300 -6.03 3.09 3.79
C THR A 300 -4.88 2.13 3.52
N GLN A 301 -3.67 2.67 3.39
CA GLN A 301 -2.47 1.86 3.18
C GLN A 301 -1.28 2.46 3.93
N GLY A 302 -0.78 1.77 4.94
CA GLY A 302 0.45 2.14 5.65
C GLY A 302 1.66 2.16 4.72
N GLY A 303 2.58 3.08 4.94
CA GLY A 303 3.84 3.19 4.20
C GLY A 303 4.74 1.98 4.44
N GLN A 304 5.59 1.63 3.49
CA GLN A 304 6.58 0.58 3.69
C GLN A 304 7.72 1.10 4.57
N GLY A 305 8.24 0.26 5.46
CA GLY A 305 9.48 0.52 6.18
C GLY A 305 10.68 0.34 5.25
N GLY A 306 11.67 1.20 5.38
CA GLY A 306 12.92 1.08 4.66
C GLY A 306 13.71 -0.15 5.16
N GLY A 307 14.47 -0.72 4.25
CA GLY A 307 15.34 -1.88 4.46
C GLY A 307 16.78 -1.59 4.10
N ALA A 308 17.56 -2.64 4.00
CA ALA A 308 18.92 -2.56 3.48
C ALA A 308 18.90 -2.66 1.95
N GLU A 309 19.40 -1.64 1.27
CA GLU A 309 19.67 -1.74 -0.16
C GLU A 309 21.11 -2.24 -0.40
N GLY A 310 21.27 -3.20 -1.32
CA GLY A 310 22.58 -3.76 -1.65
C GLY A 310 23.50 -2.70 -2.26
N GLY A 311 24.79 -2.72 -1.88
CA GLY A 311 25.83 -1.96 -2.55
C GLY A 311 26.00 -2.33 -4.03
N GLU A 312 27.02 -1.77 -4.71
CA GLU A 312 27.28 -2.02 -6.14
C GLU A 312 27.22 -3.51 -6.48
N GLU A 313 26.65 -3.81 -7.67
CA GLU A 313 26.39 -5.14 -8.24
C GLU A 313 26.92 -6.35 -7.44
N GLY A 314 26.12 -6.83 -6.49
CA GLY A 314 26.35 -8.15 -5.87
C GLY A 314 26.90 -8.14 -4.44
N GLU A 315 27.22 -7.00 -3.86
CA GLU A 315 27.60 -6.91 -2.44
C GLU A 315 26.34 -6.71 -1.57
N PRO A 316 26.15 -7.50 -0.50
CA PRO A 316 25.05 -7.28 0.43
C PRO A 316 25.26 -5.98 1.21
N ALA A 317 24.19 -5.23 1.41
CA ALA A 317 24.22 -4.06 2.30
C ALA A 317 24.58 -4.50 3.72
N GLN A 318 25.61 -3.88 4.29
CA GLN A 318 26.17 -4.25 5.58
C GLN A 318 25.69 -3.28 6.67
N ASP A 319 25.49 -3.81 7.88
CA ASP A 319 25.23 -3.03 9.11
C ASP A 319 24.03 -2.06 9.05
N VAL A 320 23.00 -2.36 8.26
CA VAL A 320 21.78 -1.57 8.16
C VAL A 320 20.66 -2.17 9.00
N ARG A 321 20.07 -1.36 9.89
CA ARG A 321 18.88 -1.72 10.66
C ARG A 321 17.63 -1.38 9.87
N ALA A 322 16.85 -2.40 9.55
CA ALA A 322 15.54 -2.24 8.94
C ALA A 322 14.54 -1.59 9.90
N ASN A 323 13.50 -1.00 9.35
CA ASN A 323 12.45 -0.41 10.14
C ASN A 323 11.07 -0.96 9.78
N ARG A 324 10.09 -0.69 10.65
CA ARG A 324 8.73 -1.21 10.51
C ARG A 324 7.96 -0.52 9.39
N GLY A 325 6.99 -1.23 8.81
CA GLY A 325 5.94 -0.64 8.00
C GLY A 325 4.94 0.17 8.83
N GLY A 326 4.29 1.14 8.20
CA GLY A 326 3.25 1.96 8.80
C GLY A 326 1.93 1.20 9.00
N ASN A 327 1.15 1.63 9.96
CA ASN A 327 -0.17 1.07 10.22
C ASN A 327 -1.22 1.71 9.30
N ALA A 328 -2.23 0.94 8.93
CA ALA A 328 -3.37 1.43 8.18
C ALA A 328 -4.54 1.81 9.09
N GLY A 329 -5.20 2.94 8.80
CA GLY A 329 -6.38 3.44 9.49
C GLY A 329 -7.65 2.64 9.17
N HIS A 330 -8.75 3.04 9.75
CA HIS A 330 -10.07 2.43 9.55
C HIS A 330 -10.76 2.98 8.30
N VAL A 331 -11.51 2.12 7.59
CA VAL A 331 -12.31 2.51 6.43
C VAL A 331 -13.79 2.40 6.76
N THR A 332 -14.55 3.48 6.55
CA THR A 332 -16.00 3.51 6.74
C THR A 332 -16.71 3.88 5.44
N VAL A 333 -17.66 3.06 5.00
CA VAL A 333 -18.53 3.38 3.86
C VAL A 333 -20.00 3.28 4.29
N SER A 334 -20.75 4.40 4.14
CA SER A 334 -22.18 4.46 4.38
C SER A 334 -22.91 4.75 3.08
N ASN A 335 -23.68 3.81 2.58
CA ASN A 335 -24.50 3.97 1.39
C ASN A 335 -25.99 3.89 1.72
N ALA A 336 -26.72 5.00 1.62
CA ALA A 336 -28.17 5.02 1.64
C ALA A 336 -28.77 5.22 0.22
N GLY A 337 -27.94 5.68 -0.74
CA GLY A 337 -28.33 5.99 -2.11
C GLY A 337 -28.24 4.80 -3.08
N ALA A 338 -28.01 5.12 -4.34
CA ALA A 338 -27.92 4.11 -5.40
C ALA A 338 -26.51 4.04 -5.99
N ILE A 339 -25.90 2.84 -5.97
CA ILE A 339 -24.65 2.57 -6.67
C ILE A 339 -24.91 1.56 -7.79
N THR A 340 -24.53 1.92 -9.03
CA THR A 340 -24.73 1.05 -10.20
C THR A 340 -23.43 0.93 -10.99
N THR A 341 -22.96 -0.29 -11.24
CA THR A 341 -21.79 -0.55 -12.11
C THR A 341 -22.19 -1.44 -13.28
N ARG A 342 -21.67 -1.15 -14.48
CA ARG A 342 -22.00 -1.86 -15.72
C ARG A 342 -20.79 -2.44 -16.45
N GLY A 343 -19.59 -2.26 -15.94
CA GLY A 343 -18.38 -2.80 -16.55
C GLY A 343 -17.98 -4.16 -15.95
N THR A 344 -17.23 -4.95 -16.69
CA THR A 344 -16.57 -6.16 -16.19
C THR A 344 -15.54 -5.79 -15.12
N SER A 345 -15.35 -6.63 -14.09
CA SER A 345 -14.41 -6.40 -12.97
C SER A 345 -14.65 -5.07 -12.23
N SER A 346 -15.90 -4.65 -12.13
CA SER A 346 -16.33 -3.34 -11.62
C SER A 346 -17.12 -3.50 -10.32
N ALA A 347 -16.44 -3.56 -9.18
CA ALA A 347 -17.11 -3.65 -7.88
C ALA A 347 -17.93 -2.37 -7.59
N ALA A 348 -19.11 -2.52 -6.96
CA ALA A 348 -19.86 -1.32 -6.57
C ALA A 348 -19.18 -0.60 -5.39
N ILE A 349 -18.74 -1.33 -4.37
CA ILE A 349 -17.92 -0.81 -3.26
C ILE A 349 -16.68 -1.69 -3.13
N LEU A 350 -15.51 -1.06 -3.23
CA LEU A 350 -14.20 -1.64 -2.94
C LEU A 350 -13.60 -0.92 -1.75
N ALA A 351 -13.50 -1.62 -0.60
CA ALA A 351 -12.97 -1.04 0.62
C ALA A 351 -11.76 -1.85 1.11
N SER A 352 -10.66 -1.16 1.50
CA SER A 352 -9.48 -1.87 1.98
C SER A 352 -8.70 -1.10 3.04
N SER A 353 -8.18 -1.85 4.04
CA SER A 353 -7.24 -1.37 5.05
C SER A 353 -6.01 -2.29 5.03
N LEU A 354 -4.85 -1.76 4.63
CA LEU A 354 -3.65 -2.53 4.35
C LEU A 354 -2.46 -1.98 5.13
N GLY A 355 -1.89 -2.74 6.06
CA GLY A 355 -0.65 -2.41 6.75
C GLY A 355 0.55 -2.37 5.79
N GLY A 356 1.52 -1.51 6.05
CA GLY A 356 2.77 -1.41 5.29
C GLY A 356 3.70 -2.60 5.57
N ARG A 357 4.51 -3.00 4.59
CA ARG A 357 5.54 -4.04 4.78
C ARG A 357 6.71 -3.49 5.62
N GLY A 358 7.30 -4.32 6.48
CA GLY A 358 8.58 -4.04 7.13
C GLY A 358 9.76 -4.16 6.14
N GLY A 359 10.82 -3.39 6.38
CA GLY A 359 12.05 -3.43 5.59
C GLY A 359 12.89 -4.68 5.83
N ASP A 360 13.76 -5.03 4.89
CA ASP A 360 14.69 -6.16 5.03
C ASP A 360 15.96 -5.70 5.80
N GLY A 361 16.47 -6.49 6.72
CA GLY A 361 17.68 -6.21 7.51
C GLY A 361 18.97 -6.37 6.70
N GLY A 362 19.99 -5.58 7.02
CA GLY A 362 21.30 -5.63 6.39
C GLY A 362 22.19 -6.74 6.93
N ALA A 363 23.11 -7.23 6.10
CA ALA A 363 24.11 -8.21 6.49
C ALA A 363 25.13 -7.61 7.48
N GLY A 364 25.70 -8.41 8.36
CA GLY A 364 26.82 -8.02 9.22
C GLY A 364 28.17 -8.37 8.56
N SER A 365 29.11 -7.40 8.43
CA SER A 365 30.40 -7.66 7.79
C SER A 365 31.35 -8.51 8.66
N TRP A 366 31.42 -8.19 9.93
CA TRP A 366 32.21 -8.92 10.95
C TRP A 366 31.38 -9.26 12.19
N SER A 367 30.19 -8.70 12.28
CA SER A 367 29.25 -8.78 13.38
C SER A 367 27.99 -9.59 13.01
N SER A 368 26.99 -9.51 13.86
CA SER A 368 25.69 -10.12 13.59
C SER A 368 24.94 -9.35 12.51
N GLY A 369 24.22 -10.06 11.63
CA GLY A 369 23.23 -9.48 10.73
C GLY A 369 22.08 -8.82 11.51
N HIS A 370 21.43 -7.84 10.88
CA HIS A 370 20.33 -7.10 11.49
C HIS A 370 18.97 -7.76 11.23
N ALA A 371 18.05 -7.58 12.16
CA ALA A 371 16.69 -8.09 12.02
C ALA A 371 15.94 -7.32 10.94
N GLY A 372 15.02 -8.00 10.25
CA GLY A 372 14.00 -7.37 9.41
C GLY A 372 13.02 -6.57 10.26
N GLY A 373 12.43 -5.53 9.67
CA GLY A 373 11.38 -4.72 10.28
C GLY A 373 10.04 -5.44 10.36
N ASP A 374 9.24 -5.12 11.34
CA ASP A 374 7.90 -5.68 11.47
C ASP A 374 6.94 -5.08 10.43
N GLY A 375 5.96 -5.83 9.97
CA GLY A 375 4.85 -5.34 9.17
C GLY A 375 3.90 -4.46 9.98
N GLY A 376 3.32 -3.44 9.37
CA GLY A 376 2.29 -2.60 9.97
C GLY A 376 0.96 -3.32 10.12
N SER A 377 0.17 -2.92 11.12
CA SER A 377 -1.16 -3.49 11.35
C SER A 377 -2.23 -2.81 10.50
N ALA A 378 -3.35 -3.50 10.24
CA ALA A 378 -4.55 -2.95 9.63
C ALA A 378 -5.66 -2.75 10.68
N SER A 379 -6.38 -1.60 10.63
CA SER A 379 -7.44 -1.31 11.61
C SER A 379 -8.78 -1.95 11.28
N GLY A 380 -9.11 -2.10 10.00
CA GLY A 380 -10.33 -2.75 9.55
C GLY A 380 -11.25 -1.89 8.70
N VAL A 381 -12.43 -2.46 8.34
CA VAL A 381 -13.42 -1.86 7.42
C VAL A 381 -14.83 -1.99 7.97
N SER A 382 -15.59 -0.90 7.98
CA SER A 382 -17.02 -0.88 8.34
C SER A 382 -17.86 -0.43 7.14
N ILE A 383 -18.86 -1.23 6.73
CA ILE A 383 -19.76 -0.86 5.63
C ILE A 383 -21.22 -0.97 6.09
N THR A 384 -21.97 0.11 5.89
CA THR A 384 -23.43 0.12 6.08
C THR A 384 -24.09 0.41 4.74
N ASN A 385 -24.89 -0.53 4.25
CA ASN A 385 -25.72 -0.35 3.06
C ASN A 385 -27.20 -0.40 3.43
N SER A 386 -27.88 0.73 3.37
CA SER A 386 -29.35 0.84 3.45
C SER A 386 -29.98 1.15 2.09
N GLY A 387 -29.16 1.51 1.10
CA GLY A 387 -29.56 1.86 -0.25
C GLY A 387 -29.58 0.68 -1.22
N ARG A 388 -29.42 1.01 -2.50
CA ARG A 388 -29.41 0.03 -3.58
C ARG A 388 -28.04 -0.10 -4.21
N ILE A 389 -27.54 -1.33 -4.28
CA ILE A 389 -26.35 -1.70 -5.05
C ILE A 389 -26.78 -2.61 -6.20
N ALA A 390 -26.34 -2.30 -7.43
CA ALA A 390 -26.58 -3.11 -8.61
C ALA A 390 -25.32 -3.23 -9.48
N THR A 391 -24.88 -4.45 -9.77
CA THR A 391 -23.75 -4.72 -10.68
C THR A 391 -24.21 -5.56 -11.86
N TYR A 392 -23.74 -5.22 -13.06
CA TYR A 392 -24.16 -5.85 -14.32
C TYR A 392 -23.00 -6.46 -15.12
N GLY A 393 -21.75 -6.27 -14.72
CA GLY A 393 -20.57 -6.84 -15.39
C GLY A 393 -20.12 -8.17 -14.79
N ASP A 394 -19.31 -8.91 -15.53
CA ASP A 394 -18.66 -10.13 -15.06
C ASP A 394 -17.60 -9.81 -14.00
N TYR A 395 -17.33 -10.73 -13.07
CA TYR A 395 -16.37 -10.53 -11.97
C TYR A 395 -16.62 -9.23 -11.18
N SER A 396 -17.87 -8.76 -11.15
CA SER A 396 -18.26 -7.48 -10.57
C SER A 396 -19.02 -7.69 -9.26
N ASN A 397 -18.31 -7.49 -8.15
CA ASN A 397 -18.86 -7.70 -6.82
C ASN A 397 -19.75 -6.54 -6.36
N GLY A 398 -20.77 -6.81 -5.56
CA GLY A 398 -21.54 -5.76 -4.90
C GLY A 398 -20.68 -5.02 -3.87
N ILE A 399 -20.21 -5.73 -2.87
CA ILE A 399 -19.29 -5.23 -1.84
C ILE A 399 -18.06 -6.12 -1.81
N GLN A 400 -16.89 -5.52 -1.96
CA GLN A 400 -15.60 -6.21 -1.82
C GLN A 400 -14.78 -5.54 -0.73
N VAL A 401 -14.40 -6.33 0.28
CA VAL A 401 -13.58 -5.86 1.42
C VAL A 401 -12.30 -6.66 1.48
N ARG A 402 -11.19 -5.95 1.66
CA ARG A 402 -9.88 -6.54 1.93
C ARG A 402 -9.21 -5.84 3.11
N VAL A 403 -8.87 -6.63 4.13
CA VAL A 403 -8.10 -6.15 5.29
C VAL A 403 -6.86 -7.02 5.42
N SER A 404 -5.69 -6.43 5.47
CA SER A 404 -4.45 -7.21 5.57
C SER A 404 -3.41 -6.50 6.42
N GLY A 405 -2.84 -7.21 7.38
CA GLY A 405 -1.59 -6.79 7.98
C GLY A 405 -0.45 -6.79 6.96
N GLY A 406 0.56 -5.97 7.15
CA GLY A 406 1.78 -5.92 6.34
C GLY A 406 2.70 -7.11 6.63
N ASP A 407 3.47 -7.54 5.66
CA ASP A 407 4.45 -8.60 5.86
C ASP A 407 5.68 -8.09 6.63
N GLY A 408 6.29 -8.92 7.45
CA GLY A 408 7.60 -8.66 8.06
C GLY A 408 8.72 -8.76 7.04
N GLY A 409 9.78 -7.95 7.22
CA GLY A 409 10.99 -7.98 6.41
C GLY A 409 11.88 -9.20 6.74
N LYS A 410 12.78 -9.55 5.84
CA LYS A 410 13.80 -10.61 6.06
C LYS A 410 14.88 -10.13 7.01
N GLY A 411 15.52 -11.03 7.72
CA GLY A 411 16.78 -10.77 8.43
C GLY A 411 17.96 -10.63 7.47
N GLY A 412 19.04 -9.99 7.90
CA GLY A 412 20.30 -9.88 7.17
C GLY A 412 21.30 -10.97 7.59
N ASP A 413 22.16 -11.37 6.67
CA ASP A 413 23.14 -12.44 6.89
C ASP A 413 24.18 -12.07 7.96
N GLY A 414 24.61 -13.03 8.76
CA GLY A 414 25.68 -12.87 9.75
C GLY A 414 27.06 -12.94 9.11
N GLY A 415 28.00 -12.12 9.62
CA GLY A 415 29.41 -12.19 9.23
C GLY A 415 30.16 -13.40 9.81
N LEU A 416 31.50 -13.44 9.62
CA LEU A 416 32.38 -14.59 9.90
C LEU A 416 32.30 -15.22 11.31
N SER A 417 31.79 -14.50 12.30
CA SER A 417 31.66 -14.99 13.70
C SER A 417 30.38 -14.49 14.37
N GLY A 418 29.27 -14.34 13.63
CA GLY A 418 28.07 -13.69 14.14
C GLY A 418 26.78 -14.51 14.01
N HIS A 419 25.75 -13.97 14.64
CA HIS A 419 24.38 -14.42 14.48
C HIS A 419 23.78 -13.75 13.24
N SER A 420 23.01 -14.45 12.48
CA SER A 420 22.20 -13.81 11.42
C SER A 420 20.97 -13.12 12.00
N GLY A 421 20.51 -12.12 11.32
CA GLY A 421 19.32 -11.35 11.67
C GLY A 421 18.05 -12.22 11.63
N SER A 422 17.16 -12.01 12.58
CA SER A 422 15.83 -12.62 12.56
C SER A 422 14.92 -11.90 11.55
N GLY A 423 13.96 -12.60 10.98
CA GLY A 423 12.87 -11.97 10.24
C GLY A 423 11.98 -11.13 11.15
N GLY A 424 11.41 -10.04 10.62
CA GLY A 424 10.38 -9.24 11.28
C GLY A 424 9.05 -9.98 11.35
N SER A 425 8.23 -9.63 12.32
CA SER A 425 6.89 -10.20 12.44
C SER A 425 5.93 -9.61 11.41
N GLY A 426 4.99 -10.38 10.92
CA GLY A 426 3.85 -9.87 10.14
C GLY A 426 2.91 -9.05 11.01
N GLY A 427 2.35 -7.98 10.46
CA GLY A 427 1.34 -7.17 11.13
C GLY A 427 0.02 -7.92 11.28
N GLY A 428 -0.65 -7.70 12.40
CA GLY A 428 -1.98 -8.25 12.63
C GLY A 428 -3.08 -7.37 12.04
N VAL A 429 -4.29 -7.92 12.04
CA VAL A 429 -5.51 -7.17 11.78
C VAL A 429 -6.16 -6.85 13.13
N GLY A 430 -6.85 -5.70 13.22
CA GLY A 430 -7.59 -5.32 14.42
C GLY A 430 -8.59 -6.40 14.85
N SER A 431 -9.05 -6.36 16.08
CA SER A 431 -9.94 -7.37 16.64
C SER A 431 -11.20 -7.64 15.80
N LEU A 432 -11.67 -6.63 15.08
CA LEU A 432 -12.75 -6.72 14.09
C LEU A 432 -12.22 -6.23 12.74
N ALA A 433 -11.87 -7.17 11.87
CA ALA A 433 -11.33 -6.88 10.54
C ALA A 433 -12.36 -6.21 9.62
N TYR A 434 -13.60 -6.71 9.65
CA TYR A 434 -14.69 -6.12 8.89
C TYR A 434 -16.04 -6.30 9.58
N ASP A 435 -16.84 -5.23 9.45
CA ASP A 435 -18.24 -5.20 9.91
C ASP A 435 -19.13 -4.67 8.77
N ILE A 436 -19.93 -5.55 8.19
CA ILE A 436 -20.79 -5.22 7.05
C ILE A 436 -22.25 -5.37 7.45
N THR A 437 -23.01 -4.28 7.39
CA THR A 437 -24.45 -4.28 7.62
C THR A 437 -25.19 -3.94 6.32
N ASN A 438 -26.03 -4.84 5.85
CA ASN A 438 -26.92 -4.63 4.71
C ASN A 438 -28.39 -4.65 5.15
N SER A 439 -29.05 -3.52 5.14
CA SER A 439 -30.50 -3.38 5.28
C SER A 439 -31.20 -3.02 3.96
N GLY A 440 -30.43 -2.66 2.93
CA GLY A 440 -30.88 -2.32 1.59
C GLY A 440 -30.92 -3.52 0.63
N SER A 441 -30.65 -3.26 -0.63
CA SER A 441 -30.63 -4.31 -1.66
C SER A 441 -29.28 -4.38 -2.37
N ILE A 442 -28.76 -5.59 -2.54
CA ILE A 442 -27.59 -5.91 -3.36
C ILE A 442 -28.06 -6.87 -4.46
N ALA A 443 -28.00 -6.41 -5.71
CA ALA A 443 -28.41 -7.18 -6.87
C ALA A 443 -27.23 -7.37 -7.83
N ILE A 444 -26.79 -8.60 -7.99
CA ILE A 444 -25.84 -9.01 -9.01
C ILE A 444 -26.65 -9.56 -10.17
N ALA A 445 -26.96 -8.67 -11.11
CA ALA A 445 -27.83 -8.98 -12.23
C ALA A 445 -27.00 -9.12 -13.51
N GLY A 446 -27.31 -10.14 -14.32
CA GLY A 446 -26.87 -10.17 -15.71
C GLY A 446 -27.47 -8.98 -16.48
N ALA A 447 -26.71 -8.31 -17.31
CA ALA A 447 -27.30 -7.59 -18.42
C ALA A 447 -28.08 -8.63 -19.22
N GLY A 448 -29.36 -8.40 -19.50
CA GLY A 448 -30.17 -9.31 -20.31
C GLY A 448 -29.80 -9.28 -21.80
N ALA A 449 -28.53 -9.01 -22.12
CA ALA A 449 -27.92 -9.21 -23.41
C ALA A 449 -26.84 -10.29 -23.24
N GLU A 450 -26.96 -11.36 -24.00
CA GLU A 450 -25.87 -12.27 -24.23
C GLU A 450 -24.69 -11.43 -24.72
N ASP A 451 -23.53 -11.51 -24.06
CA ASP A 451 -22.30 -10.97 -24.61
C ASP A 451 -22.07 -11.65 -25.97
N ASP A 452 -21.50 -10.94 -26.93
CA ASP A 452 -21.29 -11.38 -28.31
C ASP A 452 -20.52 -12.71 -28.45
N ASP A 453 -19.97 -13.23 -27.33
CA ASP A 453 -19.26 -14.53 -27.26
C ASP A 453 -20.07 -15.66 -26.58
N GLY A 454 -21.32 -15.38 -26.17
CA GLY A 454 -22.19 -16.38 -25.53
C GLY A 454 -21.77 -16.79 -24.13
N THR A 455 -20.84 -16.08 -23.47
CA THR A 455 -20.45 -16.36 -22.10
C THR A 455 -21.37 -15.61 -21.13
N THR A 456 -22.16 -16.37 -20.39
CA THR A 456 -22.95 -15.82 -19.28
C THR A 456 -21.99 -15.47 -18.14
N GLY A 457 -21.96 -14.21 -17.77
CA GLY A 457 -21.07 -13.65 -16.74
C GLY A 457 -20.93 -14.50 -15.50
N THR A 458 -19.70 -14.83 -15.20
CA THR A 458 -19.34 -15.75 -14.13
C THR A 458 -18.57 -15.02 -13.01
N GLY A 459 -18.61 -15.56 -11.78
CA GLY A 459 -17.70 -15.20 -10.72
C GLY A 459 -17.97 -13.86 -10.00
N SER A 460 -19.19 -13.36 -10.02
CA SER A 460 -19.61 -12.14 -9.31
C SER A 460 -20.30 -12.46 -7.99
N PHE A 461 -19.99 -11.73 -6.93
CA PHE A 461 -20.54 -12.00 -5.60
C PHE A 461 -21.27 -10.79 -5.02
N GLY A 462 -22.30 -11.05 -4.21
CA GLY A 462 -22.99 -10.00 -3.47
C GLY A 462 -22.05 -9.30 -2.49
N ILE A 463 -21.43 -10.07 -1.60
CA ILE A 463 -20.44 -9.61 -0.61
C ILE A 463 -19.25 -10.57 -0.63
N VAL A 464 -18.04 -10.03 -0.81
CA VAL A 464 -16.76 -10.71 -0.59
C VAL A 464 -15.98 -9.96 0.47
N ALA A 465 -15.75 -10.59 1.61
CA ALA A 465 -14.98 -9.98 2.70
C ALA A 465 -13.83 -10.88 3.12
N GLN A 466 -12.61 -10.35 3.03
CA GLN A 466 -11.39 -11.08 3.30
C GLN A 466 -10.52 -10.33 4.31
N ALA A 467 -10.05 -11.04 5.33
CA ALA A 467 -9.06 -10.58 6.29
C ALA A 467 -7.86 -11.52 6.27
N SER A 468 -6.66 -10.98 6.36
CA SER A 468 -5.44 -11.76 6.47
C SER A 468 -4.41 -11.09 7.36
N GLY A 469 -3.80 -11.83 8.25
CA GLY A 469 -2.56 -11.40 8.91
C GLY A 469 -1.41 -11.33 7.91
N GLY A 470 -0.42 -10.48 8.16
CA GLY A 470 0.82 -10.41 7.40
C GLY A 470 1.71 -11.64 7.64
N GLN A 471 2.53 -11.97 6.66
CA GLN A 471 3.50 -13.06 6.77
C GLN A 471 4.68 -12.63 7.64
N GLY A 472 5.23 -13.53 8.44
CA GLY A 472 6.51 -13.34 9.11
C GLY A 472 7.66 -13.38 8.10
N GLY A 473 8.66 -12.50 8.29
CA GLY A 473 9.88 -12.48 7.48
C GLY A 473 10.77 -13.71 7.74
N ALA A 474 11.55 -14.10 6.73
CA ALA A 474 12.53 -15.18 6.90
C ALA A 474 13.72 -14.71 7.77
N GLY A 475 14.25 -15.57 8.61
CA GLY A 475 15.56 -15.43 9.21
C GLY A 475 16.65 -15.61 8.15
N ALA A 476 17.78 -14.95 8.35
CA ALA A 476 18.90 -15.00 7.40
C ALA A 476 19.86 -16.16 7.67
N GLU A 477 20.65 -16.49 6.65
CA GLU A 477 21.68 -17.52 6.71
C GLU A 477 22.94 -17.04 7.44
N ALA A 478 23.68 -17.97 8.02
CA ALA A 478 24.95 -17.72 8.67
C ALA A 478 26.06 -18.63 8.13
N ALA A 479 27.21 -18.02 7.78
CA ALA A 479 28.38 -18.78 7.32
C ALA A 479 29.64 -18.30 8.07
N GLY A 480 30.44 -19.22 8.63
CA GLY A 480 31.65 -18.85 9.39
C GLY A 480 32.12 -19.93 10.35
N TRP A 481 32.79 -19.54 11.45
CA TRP A 481 33.38 -20.50 12.39
C TRP A 481 32.40 -20.89 13.54
N PHE A 482 31.72 -19.91 14.12
CA PHE A 482 30.69 -20.09 15.15
C PHE A 482 29.47 -19.30 14.73
N VAL A 483 28.51 -19.98 14.15
CA VAL A 483 27.41 -19.31 13.46
C VAL A 483 26.04 -19.79 13.94
N VAL A 484 25.10 -18.87 14.00
CA VAL A 484 23.70 -19.13 14.32
C VAL A 484 22.84 -18.48 13.25
N GLY A 485 22.05 -19.28 12.55
CA GLY A 485 21.03 -18.80 11.62
C GLY A 485 19.95 -17.95 12.29
N GLY A 486 19.43 -16.96 11.60
CA GLY A 486 18.39 -16.06 12.08
C GLY A 486 17.06 -16.80 12.30
N ASN A 487 16.28 -16.39 13.28
CA ASN A 487 14.94 -16.94 13.47
C ASN A 487 13.96 -16.35 12.45
N GLY A 488 12.97 -17.11 12.01
CA GLY A 488 11.83 -16.59 11.25
C GLY A 488 10.93 -15.73 12.15
N GLY A 489 10.36 -14.67 11.58
CA GLY A 489 9.37 -13.81 12.24
C GLY A 489 8.01 -14.50 12.41
N GLY A 490 7.20 -14.08 13.39
CA GLY A 490 5.84 -14.58 13.57
C GLY A 490 4.89 -14.05 12.47
N GLY A 491 3.88 -14.83 12.10
CA GLY A 491 2.75 -14.34 11.29
C GLY A 491 1.77 -13.53 12.13
N GLY A 492 1.08 -12.56 11.52
CA GLY A 492 0.02 -11.76 12.15
C GLY A 492 -1.33 -12.47 12.16
N ASP A 493 -2.22 -12.09 13.06
CA ASP A 493 -3.58 -12.64 13.12
C ASP A 493 -4.52 -12.03 12.07
N GLY A 494 -5.49 -12.80 11.59
CA GLY A 494 -6.42 -12.43 10.53
C GLY A 494 -7.61 -11.56 10.97
N GLY A 495 -7.89 -11.46 12.27
CA GLY A 495 -9.01 -10.67 12.81
C GLY A 495 -10.42 -11.25 12.52
N ALA A 496 -11.39 -10.87 13.33
CA ALA A 496 -12.77 -11.35 13.21
C ALA A 496 -13.53 -10.64 12.08
N GLY A 497 -14.56 -11.32 11.53
CA GLY A 497 -15.41 -10.75 10.49
C GLY A 497 -16.90 -10.91 10.83
N ARG A 498 -17.68 -9.83 10.62
CA ARG A 498 -19.11 -9.84 10.84
C ARG A 498 -19.88 -9.32 9.62
N VAL A 499 -20.91 -10.06 9.23
CA VAL A 499 -21.89 -9.60 8.25
C VAL A 499 -23.29 -9.73 8.85
N THR A 500 -24.06 -8.64 8.82
CA THR A 500 -25.47 -8.59 9.21
C THR A 500 -26.31 -8.23 8.00
N ASN A 501 -27.24 -9.13 7.60
CA ASN A 501 -28.13 -8.88 6.48
C ASN A 501 -29.60 -8.91 6.93
N THR A 502 -30.23 -7.76 6.94
CA THR A 502 -31.69 -7.63 7.14
C THR A 502 -32.43 -7.26 5.83
N GLY A 503 -31.68 -6.89 4.79
CA GLY A 503 -32.15 -6.55 3.46
C GLY A 503 -32.18 -7.74 2.49
N SER A 504 -31.86 -7.49 1.23
CA SER A 504 -31.82 -8.53 0.21
C SER A 504 -30.47 -8.61 -0.51
N ILE A 505 -30.01 -9.84 -0.75
CA ILE A 505 -28.85 -10.13 -1.60
C ILE A 505 -29.33 -11.14 -2.66
N SER A 506 -29.20 -10.78 -3.94
CA SER A 506 -29.62 -11.65 -5.05
C SER A 506 -28.54 -11.72 -6.13
N THR A 507 -28.26 -12.93 -6.61
CA THR A 507 -27.37 -13.17 -7.75
C THR A 507 -28.09 -14.04 -8.77
N THR A 508 -28.02 -13.72 -10.06
CA THR A 508 -28.71 -14.44 -11.14
C THR A 508 -27.76 -15.12 -12.12
N ARG A 509 -26.44 -14.96 -11.93
CA ARG A 509 -25.42 -15.47 -12.84
C ARG A 509 -24.83 -16.80 -12.36
N ASP A 510 -24.27 -17.56 -13.31
CA ASP A 510 -23.55 -18.79 -13.01
C ASP A 510 -22.26 -18.53 -12.21
N GLN A 511 -21.86 -19.47 -11.37
CA GLN A 511 -20.68 -19.40 -10.50
C GLN A 511 -20.63 -18.12 -9.64
N SER A 512 -21.76 -17.50 -9.39
CA SER A 512 -21.91 -16.25 -8.65
C SER A 512 -22.48 -16.51 -7.26
N GLY A 513 -21.77 -16.08 -6.22
CA GLY A 513 -22.20 -16.33 -4.84
C GLY A 513 -22.84 -15.12 -4.18
N ALA A 514 -23.60 -15.35 -3.10
CA ALA A 514 -24.18 -14.24 -2.36
C ALA A 514 -23.23 -13.65 -1.34
N VAL A 515 -22.66 -14.47 -0.43
CA VAL A 515 -21.77 -14.00 0.63
C VAL A 515 -20.56 -14.94 0.77
N ILE A 516 -19.36 -14.37 0.67
CA ILE A 516 -18.10 -15.04 1.01
C ILE A 516 -17.41 -14.25 2.12
N MET A 517 -17.05 -14.94 3.21
CA MET A 517 -16.31 -14.40 4.33
C MET A 517 -15.08 -15.25 4.57
N GLN A 518 -13.91 -14.62 4.64
CA GLN A 518 -12.65 -15.31 4.94
C GLN A 518 -11.86 -14.55 6.00
N SER A 519 -11.23 -15.31 6.89
CA SER A 519 -10.20 -14.81 7.78
C SER A 519 -9.05 -15.81 7.82
N ALA A 520 -7.84 -15.34 7.54
CA ALA A 520 -6.66 -16.16 7.51
C ALA A 520 -5.55 -15.57 8.38
N GLY A 521 -4.94 -16.36 9.22
CA GLY A 521 -3.70 -16.00 9.90
C GLY A 521 -2.54 -15.96 8.93
N GLY A 522 -1.56 -15.08 9.15
CA GLY A 522 -0.30 -15.03 8.42
C GLY A 522 0.59 -16.24 8.72
N GLY A 523 1.37 -16.68 7.75
CA GLY A 523 2.37 -17.74 7.96
C GLY A 523 3.56 -17.23 8.75
N GLY A 524 4.17 -18.09 9.58
CA GLY A 524 5.46 -17.82 10.21
C GLY A 524 6.59 -17.87 9.17
N GLY A 525 7.60 -17.01 9.33
CA GLY A 525 8.82 -16.99 8.51
C GLY A 525 9.68 -18.25 8.73
N VAL A 526 10.45 -18.63 7.73
CA VAL A 526 11.42 -19.73 7.85
C VAL A 526 12.65 -19.28 8.64
N GLY A 527 13.25 -20.18 9.44
CA GLY A 527 14.53 -19.95 10.09
C GLY A 527 15.69 -20.06 9.09
N GLY A 528 16.74 -19.26 9.27
CA GLY A 528 17.94 -19.28 8.43
C GLY A 528 18.83 -20.49 8.69
N ASP A 529 19.51 -20.94 7.64
CA ASP A 529 20.50 -22.00 7.71
C ASP A 529 21.81 -21.52 8.36
N ALA A 530 22.60 -22.46 8.92
CA ALA A 530 23.90 -22.19 9.49
C ALA A 530 24.93 -23.17 8.94
N ASP A 531 25.95 -22.66 8.26
CA ASP A 531 27.06 -23.43 7.72
C ASP A 531 28.38 -23.01 8.39
N SER A 532 28.94 -23.90 9.22
CA SER A 532 30.18 -23.65 9.92
C SER A 532 31.32 -24.45 9.33
N THR A 533 32.42 -23.74 9.00
CA THR A 533 33.68 -24.34 8.53
C THR A 533 34.82 -23.82 9.37
N GLY A 534 35.44 -24.67 10.19
CA GLY A 534 36.55 -24.28 11.07
C GLY A 534 37.69 -25.28 10.98
N LEU A 535 38.95 -24.80 11.10
CA LEU A 535 40.14 -25.63 11.04
C LEU A 535 40.35 -26.54 12.27
N ILE A 536 39.76 -26.19 13.44
CA ILE A 536 39.96 -26.92 14.69
C ILE A 536 38.63 -27.17 15.39
N VAL A 537 37.74 -26.22 15.45
CA VAL A 537 36.41 -26.33 16.06
C VAL A 537 35.42 -25.52 15.20
N SER A 538 34.30 -26.13 14.88
CA SER A 538 33.20 -25.46 14.19
C SER A 538 31.88 -25.75 14.91
N MET A 539 30.99 -24.76 15.01
CA MET A 539 29.66 -24.89 15.56
C MET A 539 28.64 -24.14 14.72
N ALA A 540 27.59 -24.83 14.34
CA ALA A 540 26.49 -24.26 13.59
C ALA A 540 25.16 -24.56 14.32
N VAL A 541 24.29 -23.58 14.41
CA VAL A 541 22.93 -23.73 14.93
C VAL A 541 21.96 -23.07 13.94
N GLY A 542 21.08 -23.83 13.35
CA GLY A 542 20.02 -23.29 12.46
C GLY A 542 19.00 -22.44 13.24
N GLY A 543 18.44 -21.45 12.60
CA GLY A 543 17.40 -20.60 13.13
C GLY A 543 16.07 -21.33 13.37
N ARG A 544 15.23 -20.84 14.25
CA ARG A 544 13.87 -21.37 14.47
C ARG A 544 12.92 -20.82 13.43
N GLY A 545 11.95 -21.62 13.00
CA GLY A 545 10.81 -21.12 12.26
C GLY A 545 9.91 -20.23 13.11
N GLY A 546 9.27 -19.24 12.51
CA GLY A 546 8.30 -18.35 13.15
C GLY A 546 6.98 -19.07 13.47
N VAL A 547 6.27 -18.57 14.45
CA VAL A 547 4.90 -19.02 14.75
C VAL A 547 3.93 -18.46 13.70
N ALA A 548 2.84 -19.18 13.44
CA ALA A 548 1.77 -18.68 12.59
C ALA A 548 0.83 -17.75 13.36
N GLY A 549 0.09 -16.90 12.64
CA GLY A 549 -1.06 -16.19 13.17
C GLY A 549 -2.34 -17.03 13.13
N ASP A 550 -3.32 -16.63 13.91
CA ASP A 550 -4.62 -17.27 13.97
C ASP A 550 -5.61 -16.67 12.94
N GLY A 551 -6.50 -17.48 12.41
CA GLY A 551 -7.69 -16.99 11.72
C GLY A 551 -8.72 -16.46 12.72
N GLY A 552 -9.40 -15.36 12.40
CA GLY A 552 -10.40 -14.77 13.29
C GLY A 552 -11.78 -15.41 13.19
N ASP A 553 -12.63 -15.11 14.15
CA ASP A 553 -14.02 -15.59 14.20
C ASP A 553 -14.86 -14.94 13.08
N LEU A 554 -15.68 -15.73 12.41
CA LEU A 554 -16.59 -15.27 11.37
C LEU A 554 -18.06 -15.46 11.79
N SER A 555 -18.84 -14.40 11.66
CA SER A 555 -20.27 -14.41 12.01
C SER A 555 -21.12 -13.81 10.89
N LEU A 556 -22.07 -14.57 10.40
CA LEU A 556 -23.13 -14.09 9.52
C LEU A 556 -24.49 -14.19 10.23
N MET A 557 -25.17 -13.07 10.41
CA MET A 557 -26.55 -12.99 10.89
C MET A 557 -27.44 -12.50 9.76
N SER A 558 -28.40 -13.31 9.32
CA SER A 558 -29.33 -12.93 8.24
C SER A 558 -30.78 -13.22 8.63
N SER A 559 -31.58 -12.16 8.72
CA SER A 559 -33.02 -12.22 8.72
C SER A 559 -33.63 -11.78 7.38
N GLY A 560 -32.77 -11.20 6.50
CA GLY A 560 -33.15 -10.81 5.15
C GLY A 560 -33.08 -11.96 4.13
N ARG A 561 -33.38 -11.62 2.89
CA ARG A 561 -33.39 -12.62 1.80
C ARG A 561 -31.97 -12.76 1.20
N ILE A 562 -31.54 -14.01 1.08
CA ILE A 562 -30.36 -14.38 0.27
C ILE A 562 -30.84 -15.34 -0.82
N ALA A 563 -30.63 -15.01 -2.10
CA ALA A 563 -31.06 -15.80 -3.24
C ALA A 563 -29.99 -15.87 -4.33
N THR A 564 -29.64 -17.09 -4.75
CA THR A 564 -28.72 -17.36 -5.87
C THR A 564 -29.47 -18.23 -6.89
N GLN A 565 -29.33 -17.91 -8.19
CA GLN A 565 -30.09 -18.62 -9.25
C GLN A 565 -29.19 -19.27 -10.31
N GLY A 566 -27.91 -18.89 -10.42
CA GLY A 566 -26.99 -19.42 -11.42
C GLY A 566 -26.50 -20.84 -11.09
N ALA A 567 -26.08 -21.59 -12.11
CA ALA A 567 -25.44 -22.88 -11.95
C ALA A 567 -24.08 -22.73 -11.21
N GLY A 568 -23.80 -23.63 -10.25
CA GLY A 568 -22.57 -23.55 -9.43
C GLY A 568 -22.49 -22.36 -8.48
N SER A 569 -23.61 -21.66 -8.25
CA SER A 569 -23.63 -20.45 -7.39
C SER A 569 -23.77 -20.83 -5.92
N THR A 570 -22.91 -20.25 -5.07
CA THR A 570 -22.85 -20.51 -3.62
C THR A 570 -23.70 -19.48 -2.87
N GLY A 571 -24.63 -19.92 -2.01
CA GLY A 571 -25.39 -19.00 -1.16
C GLY A 571 -24.50 -18.28 -0.14
N VAL A 572 -23.80 -19.05 0.70
CA VAL A 572 -22.95 -18.54 1.77
C VAL A 572 -21.73 -19.43 1.94
N MET A 573 -20.54 -18.83 2.09
CA MET A 573 -19.31 -19.51 2.46
C MET A 573 -18.56 -18.71 3.54
N LEU A 574 -18.26 -19.37 4.67
CA LEU A 574 -17.43 -18.81 5.75
C LEU A 574 -16.20 -19.71 5.93
N GLN A 575 -15.03 -19.09 5.95
CA GLN A 575 -13.77 -19.83 6.06
C GLN A 575 -12.78 -19.10 6.98
N SER A 576 -12.47 -19.70 8.14
CA SER A 576 -11.43 -19.24 9.05
C SER A 576 -10.28 -20.23 9.02
N ILE A 577 -9.07 -19.75 8.76
CA ILE A 577 -7.88 -20.58 8.54
C ILE A 577 -6.72 -20.03 9.37
N GLY A 578 -6.09 -20.87 10.20
CA GLY A 578 -4.81 -20.53 10.82
C GLY A 578 -3.68 -20.52 9.80
N GLY A 579 -2.68 -19.69 9.99
CA GLY A 579 -1.47 -19.66 9.19
C GLY A 579 -0.63 -20.94 9.35
N GLY A 580 0.28 -21.17 8.41
CA GLY A 580 1.29 -22.24 8.53
C GLY A 580 2.50 -21.77 9.34
N GLY A 581 2.97 -22.55 10.31
CA GLY A 581 4.23 -22.26 11.00
C GLY A 581 5.43 -22.32 10.04
N GLY A 582 6.47 -21.52 10.30
CA GLY A 582 7.73 -21.56 9.54
C GLY A 582 8.56 -22.83 9.86
N HIS A 583 9.40 -23.21 8.90
CA HIS A 583 10.36 -24.28 9.11
C HIS A 583 11.61 -23.75 9.83
N GLY A 584 12.23 -24.57 10.69
CA GLY A 584 13.58 -24.29 11.22
C GLY A 584 14.64 -24.42 10.14
N GLY A 585 15.72 -23.64 10.24
CA GLY A 585 16.89 -23.74 9.39
C GLY A 585 17.74 -24.98 9.68
N SER A 586 18.53 -25.40 8.69
CA SER A 586 19.49 -26.49 8.85
C SER A 586 20.78 -26.02 9.51
N ALA A 587 21.54 -26.96 10.11
CA ALA A 587 22.86 -26.68 10.67
C ALA A 587 23.87 -27.68 10.09
N LYS A 588 24.99 -27.18 9.54
CA LYS A 588 26.09 -27.98 9.06
C LYS A 588 27.38 -27.49 9.69
N ALA A 589 28.14 -28.38 10.30
CA ALA A 589 29.46 -28.09 10.82
C ALA A 589 30.47 -29.06 10.19
N ALA A 590 31.48 -28.48 9.54
CA ALA A 590 32.60 -29.24 8.96
C ALA A 590 33.90 -28.79 9.62
N SER A 591 34.71 -29.76 10.09
CA SER A 591 36.04 -29.58 10.67
C SER A 591 37.13 -30.15 9.75
#